data_2b01b23d49bf4da97e112e41126e69cd
#
_entry.id   2b01b23d49bf4da97e112e41126e69cd
#
_cell.length_a   1.000
_cell.length_b   1.000
_cell.length_c   1.000
_cell.angle_alpha   90.00
_cell.angle_beta   90.00
_cell.angle_gamma   90.00
#
_symmetry.space_group_name_H-M   'P 1'
#
loop_
_entity.id
_entity.type
_entity.pdbx_description
1 polymer ?
#
loop_
_entity_poly.entity_id
_entity_poly.type
_entity_poly.pdbx_seq_one_letter_code
_entity_poly.pdbx_strand_id
1 'polypeptide(L)'
;MAAKPQPVRQVLWYTRPATNWMTEALPVGNGRIGAMIFGGLPVERIQFNDKTLWTGSTTERGAYQNFGDIFIDFGAAGGNNPRGPVDYCRELDLDDALAKVVYKADGVTYTREYLASYPDDVIAMRFTANKKGKIGFTVRMDDAHTGGQRTVTGNSITISGKLTLLSYKAQLTVLNEGGPYRPEILR
;
A
#
# COMPACT_ATOMS: atom_id res chain seq x y z
N MET A 1 -34.57 16.68 -25.76
CA MET A 1 -33.11 16.57 -25.70
C MET A 1 -32.76 15.20 -25.14
N ALA A 2 -32.10 14.36 -25.92
CA ALA A 2 -31.64 13.05 -25.40
C ALA A 2 -30.51 13.30 -24.37
N ALA A 3 -30.60 12.68 -23.18
CA ALA A 3 -29.56 12.73 -22.18
C ALA A 3 -28.24 12.20 -22.77
N LYS A 4 -27.13 12.93 -22.61
CA LYS A 4 -25.80 12.41 -22.97
C LYS A 4 -25.58 11.10 -22.21
N PRO A 5 -25.13 10.03 -22.87
CA PRO A 5 -24.77 8.82 -22.18
C PRO A 5 -23.70 9.15 -21.14
N GLN A 6 -23.92 8.71 -19.90
CA GLN A 6 -22.91 8.85 -18.84
C GLN A 6 -21.69 8.00 -19.23
N PRO A 7 -20.46 8.50 -19.03
CA PRO A 7 -19.27 7.71 -19.30
C PRO A 7 -19.32 6.43 -18.45
N VAL A 8 -19.06 5.30 -19.07
CA VAL A 8 -18.94 4.02 -18.36
C VAL A 8 -17.64 4.05 -17.56
N ARG A 9 -17.75 4.05 -16.25
CA ARG A 9 -16.59 3.98 -15.33
C ARG A 9 -15.80 2.69 -15.58
N GLN A 10 -14.49 2.80 -15.79
CA GLN A 10 -13.62 1.66 -16.03
C GLN A 10 -12.99 1.19 -14.71
N VAL A 11 -13.50 0.08 -14.18
CA VAL A 11 -13.10 -0.44 -12.87
C VAL A 11 -12.79 -1.94 -12.96
N LEU A 12 -11.62 -2.34 -12.48
CA LEU A 12 -11.33 -3.73 -12.13
C LEU A 12 -11.76 -3.96 -10.69
N TRP A 13 -12.49 -5.05 -10.42
CA TRP A 13 -12.95 -5.33 -9.06
C TRP A 13 -12.87 -6.82 -8.70
N TYR A 14 -12.71 -7.09 -7.40
CA TYR A 14 -12.55 -8.43 -6.85
C TYR A 14 -13.20 -8.50 -5.47
N THR A 15 -13.74 -9.68 -5.13
CA THR A 15 -14.44 -9.94 -3.85
C THR A 15 -13.57 -10.66 -2.82
N ARG A 16 -12.27 -10.79 -3.07
CA ARG A 16 -11.30 -11.43 -2.17
C ARG A 16 -9.95 -10.70 -2.22
N PRO A 17 -9.12 -10.78 -1.16
CA PRO A 17 -7.74 -10.34 -1.20
C PRO A 17 -6.91 -11.04 -2.29
N ALA A 18 -5.86 -10.39 -2.75
CA ALA A 18 -4.87 -11.00 -3.62
C ALA A 18 -3.92 -11.90 -2.83
N THR A 19 -3.52 -13.00 -3.45
CA THR A 19 -2.49 -13.90 -2.93
C THR A 19 -1.23 -13.89 -3.79
N ASN A 20 -1.36 -13.46 -5.05
CA ASN A 20 -0.27 -13.40 -6.01
C ASN A 20 -0.10 -11.96 -6.53
N TRP A 21 1.14 -11.46 -6.43
CA TRP A 21 1.44 -10.07 -6.82
C TRP A 21 1.28 -9.82 -8.33
N MET A 22 1.62 -10.82 -9.15
CA MET A 22 1.65 -10.68 -10.61
C MET A 22 0.26 -10.78 -11.25
N THR A 23 -0.59 -11.66 -10.72
CA THR A 23 -1.85 -12.03 -11.36
C THR A 23 -3.09 -11.49 -10.65
N GLU A 24 -2.95 -11.05 -9.41
CA GLU A 24 -4.11 -10.66 -8.61
C GLU A 24 -4.00 -9.28 -7.96
N ALA A 25 -2.79 -8.84 -7.54
CA ALA A 25 -2.65 -7.56 -6.87
C ALA A 25 -2.96 -6.37 -7.81
N LEU A 26 -3.46 -5.27 -7.24
CA LEU A 26 -3.84 -4.08 -8.00
C LEU A 26 -2.66 -3.12 -8.10
N PRO A 27 -2.23 -2.74 -9.32
CA PRO A 27 -1.12 -1.81 -9.49
C PRO A 27 -1.54 -0.36 -9.31
N VAL A 28 -0.69 0.43 -8.64
CA VAL A 28 -0.71 1.89 -8.67
C VAL A 28 0.69 2.39 -8.99
N GLY A 29 0.80 3.50 -9.72
CA GLY A 29 2.11 4.02 -10.09
C GLY A 29 2.05 5.38 -10.75
N ASN A 30 3.14 6.17 -10.63
CA ASN A 30 3.26 7.51 -11.22
C ASN A 30 4.33 7.59 -12.32
N GLY A 31 4.85 6.45 -12.78
CA GLY A 31 5.92 6.37 -13.77
C GLY A 31 7.33 6.39 -13.18
N ARG A 32 7.50 6.70 -11.88
CA ARG A 32 8.76 6.55 -11.15
C ARG A 32 8.65 5.49 -10.07
N ILE A 33 7.73 5.66 -9.13
CA ILE A 33 7.42 4.70 -8.09
C ILE A 33 6.13 3.98 -8.41
N GLY A 34 6.02 2.74 -7.96
CA GLY A 34 4.84 1.92 -8.12
C GLY A 34 4.65 0.97 -6.96
N ALA A 35 3.44 0.50 -6.79
CA ALA A 35 3.11 -0.49 -5.79
C ALA A 35 2.03 -1.47 -6.27
N MET A 36 2.07 -2.67 -5.69
CA MET A 36 1.09 -3.72 -5.87
C MET A 36 0.30 -3.86 -4.57
N ILE A 37 -1.00 -3.56 -4.62
CA ILE A 37 -1.92 -3.56 -3.48
C ILE A 37 -2.62 -4.91 -3.40
N PHE A 38 -2.44 -5.63 -2.30
CA PHE A 38 -3.02 -6.97 -2.11
C PHE A 38 -4.45 -6.93 -1.56
N GLY A 39 -4.79 -5.92 -0.77
CA GLY A 39 -6.09 -5.82 -0.10
C GLY A 39 -6.26 -6.83 1.02
N GLY A 40 -5.19 -7.23 1.67
CA GLY A 40 -5.17 -8.26 2.71
C GLY A 40 -5.93 -7.89 3.97
N LEU A 41 -6.52 -8.88 4.62
CA LEU A 41 -7.21 -8.78 5.91
C LEU A 41 -6.74 -9.92 6.83
N PRO A 42 -6.40 -9.66 8.11
CA PRO A 42 -6.28 -8.35 8.79
C PRO A 42 -5.02 -7.58 8.40
N VAL A 43 -4.05 -8.23 7.75
CA VAL A 43 -2.78 -7.63 7.36
C VAL A 43 -2.82 -7.25 5.88
N GLU A 44 -2.67 -5.96 5.59
CA GLU A 44 -2.41 -5.47 4.24
C GLU A 44 -0.94 -5.70 3.90
N ARG A 45 -0.70 -6.10 2.66
CA ARG A 45 0.63 -6.13 2.05
C ARG A 45 0.68 -5.20 0.86
N ILE A 46 1.72 -4.41 0.78
CA ILE A 46 1.98 -3.51 -0.34
C ILE A 46 3.42 -3.73 -0.76
N GLN A 47 3.63 -4.32 -1.93
CA GLN A 47 4.95 -4.45 -2.51
C GLN A 47 5.23 -3.21 -3.34
N PHE A 48 6.34 -2.51 -3.10
CA PHE A 48 6.65 -1.28 -3.79
C PHE A 48 8.01 -1.32 -4.50
N ASN A 49 8.15 -0.47 -5.50
CA ASN A 49 9.37 -0.35 -6.29
C ASN A 49 9.61 1.08 -6.77
N ASP A 50 10.85 1.38 -7.12
CA ASP A 50 11.26 2.60 -7.81
C ASP A 50 12.04 2.20 -9.08
N LYS A 51 11.72 2.82 -10.21
CA LYS A 51 12.35 2.51 -11.51
C LYS A 51 13.85 2.73 -11.55
N THR A 52 14.41 3.50 -10.60
CA THR A 52 15.84 3.74 -10.52
C THR A 52 16.60 2.66 -9.76
N LEU A 53 15.89 1.75 -9.09
CA LEU A 53 16.50 0.63 -8.38
C LEU A 53 16.89 -0.48 -9.36
N TRP A 54 18.07 -0.33 -9.94
CA TRP A 54 18.61 -1.12 -11.04
C TRP A 54 20.01 -1.62 -10.74
N THR A 55 20.36 -2.84 -11.14
CA THR A 55 21.70 -3.44 -10.92
C THR A 55 22.64 -3.37 -12.10
N GLY A 56 22.20 -2.87 -13.25
CA GLY A 56 22.98 -2.82 -14.48
C GLY A 56 24.15 -1.82 -14.43
N SER A 57 25.13 -2.03 -15.28
CA SER A 57 26.28 -1.18 -15.51
C SER A 57 26.41 -0.80 -16.99
N THR A 58 27.45 -0.10 -17.36
CA THR A 58 27.76 0.23 -18.75
C THR A 58 28.15 -0.98 -19.59
N THR A 59 28.56 -2.07 -18.96
CA THR A 59 29.02 -3.30 -19.61
C THR A 59 28.11 -4.51 -19.38
N GLU A 60 27.23 -4.44 -18.39
CA GLU A 60 26.35 -5.54 -18.01
C GLU A 60 24.88 -5.09 -18.07
N ARG A 61 24.05 -5.92 -18.72
CA ARG A 61 22.60 -5.74 -18.66
C ARG A 61 22.14 -6.05 -17.25
N GLY A 62 21.64 -5.05 -16.55
CA GLY A 62 21.08 -5.23 -15.23
C GLY A 62 19.61 -5.68 -15.22
N ALA A 63 19.03 -5.64 -14.03
CA ALA A 63 17.62 -5.93 -13.81
C ALA A 63 17.03 -4.95 -12.78
N TYR A 64 15.75 -4.65 -12.92
CA TYR A 64 14.99 -3.96 -11.88
C TYR A 64 14.96 -4.83 -10.61
N GLN A 65 15.12 -4.17 -9.48
CA GLN A 65 15.10 -4.82 -8.20
C GLN A 65 13.81 -4.53 -7.47
N ASN A 66 13.29 -5.50 -6.72
CA ASN A 66 12.23 -5.25 -5.74
C ASN A 66 12.78 -4.31 -4.65
N PHE A 67 12.03 -3.26 -4.30
CA PHE A 67 12.47 -2.35 -3.24
C PHE A 67 12.16 -2.94 -1.86
N GLY A 68 10.95 -3.42 -1.66
CA GLY A 68 10.52 -3.98 -0.40
C GLY A 68 9.01 -4.13 -0.28
N ASP A 69 8.60 -4.50 0.93
CA ASP A 69 7.20 -4.68 1.29
C ASP A 69 6.82 -3.79 2.48
N ILE A 70 5.63 -3.22 2.43
CA ILE A 70 4.97 -2.59 3.56
C ILE A 70 3.88 -3.52 4.06
N PHE A 71 3.88 -3.81 5.35
CA PHE A 71 2.83 -4.56 6.03
C PHE A 71 2.10 -3.66 7.01
N ILE A 72 0.78 -3.63 6.92
CA ILE A 72 -0.07 -2.85 7.80
C ILE A 72 -1.05 -3.80 8.47
N ASP A 73 -0.87 -4.01 9.77
CA ASP A 73 -1.72 -4.89 10.57
C ASP A 73 -2.81 -4.06 11.26
N PHE A 74 -4.03 -4.26 10.84
CA PHE A 74 -5.22 -3.59 11.38
C PHE A 74 -5.83 -4.34 12.58
N GLY A 75 -5.27 -5.48 12.97
CA GLY A 75 -5.78 -6.27 14.08
C GLY A 75 -7.28 -6.59 13.93
N ALA A 76 -8.05 -6.32 14.97
CA ALA A 76 -9.49 -6.54 14.95
C ALA A 76 -10.23 -5.71 13.89
N ALA A 77 -9.76 -4.49 13.59
CA ALA A 77 -10.32 -3.64 12.53
C ALA A 77 -10.07 -4.22 11.12
N GLY A 78 -9.14 -5.15 10.97
CA GLY A 78 -8.90 -5.90 9.75
C GLY A 78 -9.89 -7.02 9.46
N GLY A 79 -10.94 -7.18 10.29
CA GLY A 79 -11.90 -8.27 10.12
C GLY A 79 -11.45 -9.60 10.69
N ASN A 80 -10.48 -9.61 11.61
CA ASN A 80 -10.04 -10.79 12.35
C ASN A 80 -11.04 -11.14 13.47
N ASN A 81 -12.27 -11.42 13.06
CA ASN A 81 -13.36 -11.80 13.93
C ASN A 81 -13.89 -13.18 13.45
N PRO A 82 -14.47 -14.00 14.34
CA PRO A 82 -14.95 -15.36 14.00
C PRO A 82 -16.00 -15.40 12.87
N ARG A 83 -16.69 -14.28 12.60
CA ARG A 83 -17.66 -14.15 11.52
C ARG A 83 -17.04 -13.69 10.20
N GLY A 84 -15.75 -13.31 10.18
CA GLY A 84 -15.07 -12.75 9.01
C GLY A 84 -15.60 -11.38 8.58
N PRO A 85 -14.94 -10.74 7.62
CA PRO A 85 -15.44 -9.54 6.98
C PRO A 85 -16.62 -9.87 6.06
N VAL A 86 -17.58 -8.94 5.96
CA VAL A 86 -18.67 -9.01 5.00
C VAL A 86 -18.58 -7.86 4.01
N ASP A 87 -19.21 -8.02 2.85
CA ASP A 87 -19.22 -6.99 1.79
C ASP A 87 -17.80 -6.54 1.38
N TYR A 88 -16.85 -7.48 1.31
CA TYR A 88 -15.50 -7.18 0.87
C TYR A 88 -15.47 -6.90 -0.63
N CYS A 89 -14.88 -5.78 -0.99
CA CYS A 89 -14.56 -5.43 -2.37
C CYS A 89 -13.21 -4.70 -2.42
N ARG A 90 -12.36 -5.09 -3.34
CA ARG A 90 -11.20 -4.28 -3.75
C ARG A 90 -11.35 -3.93 -5.22
N GLU A 91 -11.05 -2.70 -5.55
CA GLU A 91 -11.22 -2.16 -6.89
C GLU A 91 -10.03 -1.29 -7.31
N LEU A 92 -9.79 -1.24 -8.60
CA LEU A 92 -8.92 -0.26 -9.24
C LEU A 92 -9.75 0.53 -10.23
N ASP A 93 -9.95 1.80 -9.93
CA ASP A 93 -10.55 2.76 -10.82
C ASP A 93 -9.49 3.28 -11.78
N LEU A 94 -9.66 2.98 -13.06
CA LEU A 94 -8.71 3.37 -14.10
C LEU A 94 -8.87 4.83 -14.52
N ASP A 95 -10.05 5.42 -14.29
CA ASP A 95 -10.30 6.82 -14.60
C ASP A 95 -9.64 7.75 -13.57
N ASP A 96 -9.67 7.35 -12.28
CA ASP A 96 -9.10 8.11 -11.17
C ASP A 96 -7.70 7.63 -10.75
N ALA A 97 -7.20 6.53 -11.32
CA ALA A 97 -5.95 5.84 -10.93
C ALA A 97 -5.90 5.52 -9.42
N LEU A 98 -7.04 5.13 -8.85
CA LEU A 98 -7.24 4.89 -7.43
C LEU A 98 -7.52 3.41 -7.16
N ALA A 99 -6.66 2.78 -6.37
CA ALA A 99 -6.98 1.48 -5.79
C ALA A 99 -7.73 1.67 -4.46
N LYS A 100 -8.75 0.84 -4.22
CA LYS A 100 -9.61 0.96 -3.05
C LYS A 100 -9.99 -0.41 -2.51
N VAL A 101 -10.07 -0.52 -1.19
CA VAL A 101 -10.58 -1.71 -0.49
C VAL A 101 -11.67 -1.26 0.47
N VAL A 102 -12.84 -1.89 0.36
CA VAL A 102 -13.98 -1.64 1.25
C VAL A 102 -14.44 -2.96 1.84
N TYR A 103 -14.71 -2.95 3.12
CA TYR A 103 -15.28 -4.11 3.82
C TYR A 103 -16.02 -3.67 5.09
N LYS A 104 -16.85 -4.57 5.61
CA LYS A 104 -17.54 -4.37 6.91
C LYS A 104 -17.05 -5.39 7.93
N ALA A 105 -16.77 -4.94 9.13
CA ALA A 105 -16.51 -5.77 10.30
C ALA A 105 -17.15 -5.15 11.54
N ASP A 106 -17.88 -5.95 12.33
CA ASP A 106 -18.57 -5.55 13.56
C ASP A 106 -19.48 -4.31 13.39
N GLY A 107 -20.17 -4.22 12.25
CA GLY A 107 -21.07 -3.11 11.95
C GLY A 107 -20.35 -1.77 11.67
N VAL A 108 -19.07 -1.82 11.37
CA VAL A 108 -18.24 -0.69 10.92
C VAL A 108 -17.85 -0.92 9.48
N THR A 109 -17.99 0.10 8.63
CA THR A 109 -17.48 0.09 7.26
C THR A 109 -16.10 0.72 7.26
N TYR A 110 -15.12 -0.02 6.76
CA TYR A 110 -13.74 0.42 6.58
C TYR A 110 -13.47 0.68 5.11
N THR A 111 -12.76 1.75 4.84
CA THR A 111 -12.30 2.11 3.48
C THR A 111 -10.81 2.38 3.52
N ARG A 112 -10.09 1.76 2.59
CA ARG A 112 -8.66 1.97 2.36
C ARG A 112 -8.49 2.42 0.93
N GLU A 113 -7.75 3.51 0.71
CA GLU A 113 -7.50 4.12 -0.59
C GLU A 113 -6.01 4.25 -0.81
N TYR A 114 -5.57 4.01 -2.05
CA TYR A 114 -4.16 4.00 -2.43
C TYR A 114 -4.01 4.68 -3.79
N LEU A 115 -3.11 5.63 -3.88
CA LEU A 115 -2.77 6.31 -5.12
C LEU A 115 -1.27 6.62 -5.18
N ALA A 116 -0.74 6.74 -6.39
CA ALA A 116 0.60 7.24 -6.62
C ALA A 116 0.53 8.63 -7.24
N SER A 117 0.89 9.65 -6.45
CA SER A 117 0.89 11.05 -6.91
C SER A 117 2.10 11.30 -7.82
N TYR A 118 1.85 11.84 -9.01
CA TYR A 118 2.92 12.25 -9.93
C TYR A 118 3.58 13.57 -9.48
N PRO A 119 2.82 14.63 -9.13
CA PRO A 119 3.43 15.91 -8.77
C PRO A 119 4.21 15.85 -7.44
N ASP A 120 3.77 15.02 -6.50
CA ASP A 120 4.41 14.91 -5.17
C ASP A 120 5.44 13.79 -5.10
N ASP A 121 5.46 12.90 -6.10
CA ASP A 121 6.34 11.73 -6.20
C ASP A 121 6.27 10.79 -4.97
N VAL A 122 5.05 10.53 -4.51
CA VAL A 122 4.75 9.67 -3.36
C VAL A 122 3.65 8.65 -3.65
N ILE A 123 3.65 7.55 -2.90
CA ILE A 123 2.49 6.68 -2.76
C ILE A 123 1.73 7.16 -1.52
N ALA A 124 0.51 7.63 -1.71
CA ALA A 124 -0.36 8.06 -0.63
C ALA A 124 -1.38 6.96 -0.30
N MET A 125 -1.58 6.73 0.99
CA MET A 125 -2.52 5.76 1.52
C MET A 125 -3.43 6.43 2.54
N ARG A 126 -4.74 6.21 2.43
CA ARG A 126 -5.73 6.76 3.36
C ARG A 126 -6.60 5.65 3.92
N PHE A 127 -6.74 5.60 5.23
CA PHE A 127 -7.55 4.62 5.93
C PHE A 127 -8.64 5.32 6.74
N THR A 128 -9.89 4.96 6.50
CA THR A 128 -11.05 5.56 7.17
C THR A 128 -12.04 4.51 7.66
N ALA A 129 -12.84 4.89 8.64
CA ALA A 129 -13.98 4.12 9.13
C ALA A 129 -15.20 5.02 9.29
N ASN A 130 -16.40 4.48 9.07
CA ASN A 130 -17.65 5.22 9.24
C ASN A 130 -18.02 5.48 10.72
N LYS A 131 -17.21 5.02 11.68
CA LYS A 131 -17.33 5.28 13.10
C LYS A 131 -16.02 5.78 13.68
N LYS A 132 -16.07 6.82 14.52
CA LYS A 132 -14.89 7.41 15.17
C LYS A 132 -14.15 6.39 16.05
N GLY A 133 -12.82 6.50 16.11
CA GLY A 133 -11.96 5.68 16.96
C GLY A 133 -11.91 4.20 16.57
N LYS A 134 -12.25 3.85 15.34
CA LYS A 134 -12.24 2.46 14.84
C LYS A 134 -11.04 2.15 13.94
N ILE A 135 -10.22 3.14 13.61
CA ILE A 135 -8.94 2.91 12.91
C ILE A 135 -7.83 2.79 13.94
N GLY A 136 -7.15 1.67 13.92
CA GLY A 136 -5.91 1.42 14.64
C GLY A 136 -5.11 0.42 13.80
N PHE A 137 -3.80 0.61 13.69
CA PHE A 137 -2.92 -0.31 12.97
C PHE A 137 -1.49 -0.19 13.45
N THR A 138 -0.72 -1.23 13.21
CA THR A 138 0.74 -1.20 13.26
C THR A 138 1.29 -1.27 11.84
N VAL A 139 2.46 -0.67 11.61
CA VAL A 139 3.08 -0.68 10.30
C VAL A 139 4.53 -1.16 10.39
N ARG A 140 4.92 -2.00 9.42
CA ARG A 140 6.29 -2.46 9.21
C ARG A 140 6.67 -2.25 7.75
N MET A 141 7.89 -1.87 7.52
CA MET A 141 8.48 -1.76 6.18
C MET A 141 9.73 -2.63 6.13
N ASP A 142 9.74 -3.59 5.22
CA ASP A 142 10.83 -4.54 5.04
C ASP A 142 11.60 -4.22 3.75
N ASP A 143 12.91 -4.31 3.85
CA ASP A 143 13.83 -4.20 2.72
C ASP A 143 13.91 -5.54 1.98
N ALA A 144 13.87 -5.53 0.66
CA ALA A 144 14.05 -6.74 -0.14
C ALA A 144 15.52 -7.17 -0.24
N HIS A 145 16.45 -6.35 0.23
CA HIS A 145 17.89 -6.60 0.15
C HIS A 145 18.49 -6.85 1.52
N THR A 146 19.51 -7.69 1.54
CA THR A 146 20.28 -8.00 2.76
C THR A 146 21.28 -6.87 3.07
N GLY A 147 21.53 -6.63 4.36
CA GLY A 147 22.51 -5.65 4.81
C GLY A 147 22.02 -4.20 4.86
N GLY A 148 20.74 -3.97 4.52
CA GLY A 148 20.11 -2.67 4.71
C GLY A 148 19.87 -2.34 6.18
N GLN A 149 19.68 -1.06 6.46
CA GLN A 149 19.36 -0.53 7.78
C GLN A 149 17.91 -0.06 7.83
N ARG A 150 17.22 -0.37 8.93
CA ARG A 150 15.89 0.16 9.24
C ARG A 150 15.97 1.02 10.49
N THR A 151 15.47 2.25 10.39
CA THR A 151 15.36 3.19 11.51
C THR A 151 13.94 3.68 11.66
N VAL A 152 13.53 3.91 12.92
CA VAL A 152 12.23 4.53 13.23
C VAL A 152 12.53 5.84 13.98
N THR A 153 11.99 6.94 13.48
CA THR A 153 12.17 8.26 14.08
C THR A 153 10.84 9.01 14.05
N GLY A 154 10.29 9.30 15.22
CA GLY A 154 8.96 9.90 15.33
C GLY A 154 7.92 9.02 14.64
N ASN A 155 7.20 9.57 13.70
CA ASN A 155 6.16 8.91 12.92
C ASN A 155 6.65 8.30 11.59
N SER A 156 7.95 8.14 11.42
CA SER A 156 8.54 7.68 10.16
C SER A 156 9.39 6.43 10.34
N ILE A 157 9.27 5.52 9.36
CA ILE A 157 10.13 4.36 9.18
C ILE A 157 10.99 4.63 7.94
N THR A 158 12.28 4.41 8.05
CA THR A 158 13.22 4.54 6.95
C THR A 158 13.96 3.22 6.76
N ILE A 159 14.01 2.73 5.52
CA ILE A 159 14.94 1.69 5.09
C ILE A 159 15.98 2.31 4.17
N SER A 160 17.23 1.86 4.28
CA SER A 160 18.32 2.32 3.42
C SER A 160 19.34 1.23 3.26
N GLY A 161 19.95 1.17 2.09
CA GLY A 161 20.94 0.17 1.77
C GLY A 161 21.80 0.57 0.58
N LYS A 162 22.63 -0.37 0.16
CA LYS A 162 23.54 -0.19 -0.95
C LYS A 162 23.53 -1.44 -1.82
N LEU A 163 23.33 -1.26 -3.11
CA LEU A 163 23.65 -2.23 -4.14
C LEU A 163 25.04 -1.94 -4.69
N THR A 164 25.51 -2.79 -5.59
CA THR A 164 26.87 -2.67 -6.15
C THR A 164 27.18 -1.25 -6.65
N LEU A 165 26.25 -0.61 -7.36
CA LEU A 165 26.49 0.65 -8.05
C LEU A 165 25.68 1.83 -7.51
N LEU A 166 24.72 1.60 -6.62
CA LEU A 166 23.85 2.65 -6.10
C LEU A 166 23.53 2.46 -4.63
N SER A 167 23.25 3.55 -3.95
CA SER A 167 22.63 3.55 -2.62
C SER A 167 21.14 3.90 -2.77
N TYR A 168 20.30 3.30 -1.94
CA TYR A 168 18.86 3.54 -1.95
C TYR A 168 18.35 3.89 -0.56
N LYS A 169 17.24 4.59 -0.54
CA LYS A 169 16.53 4.94 0.67
C LYS A 169 15.05 5.08 0.38
N ALA A 170 14.20 4.49 1.22
CA ALA A 170 12.77 4.75 1.23
C ALA A 170 12.32 5.17 2.63
N GLN A 171 11.33 6.04 2.67
CA GLN A 171 10.73 6.52 3.92
C GLN A 171 9.21 6.39 3.84
N LEU A 172 8.63 5.84 4.90
CA LEU A 172 7.20 5.82 5.14
C LEU A 172 6.90 6.73 6.33
N THR A 173 5.95 7.63 6.18
CA THR A 173 5.51 8.52 7.26
C THR A 173 4.04 8.30 7.54
N VAL A 174 3.68 8.13 8.81
CA VAL A 174 2.30 7.98 9.27
C VAL A 174 1.79 9.33 9.76
N LEU A 175 0.67 9.77 9.20
CA LEU A 175 -0.07 10.94 9.66
C LEU A 175 -1.38 10.47 10.25
N ASN A 176 -1.69 10.85 11.49
CA ASN A 176 -2.94 10.49 12.14
C ASN A 176 -3.75 11.72 12.54
N GLU A 177 -5.03 11.67 12.24
CA GLU A 177 -6.00 12.67 12.68
C GLU A 177 -6.73 12.17 13.92
N GLY A 178 -6.32 12.66 15.09
CA GLY A 178 -6.85 12.22 16.39
C GLY A 178 -6.26 10.89 16.87
N GLY A 179 -6.38 10.64 18.17
CA GLY A 179 -5.84 9.45 18.81
C GLY A 179 -4.31 9.52 19.09
N PRO A 180 -3.81 8.65 19.98
CA PRO A 180 -2.40 8.62 20.32
C PRO A 180 -1.61 7.91 19.21
N TYR A 181 -0.51 8.53 18.78
CA TYR A 181 0.54 7.87 18.03
C TYR A 181 1.49 7.17 19.04
N ARG A 182 1.69 5.87 18.88
CA ARG A 182 2.67 5.10 19.65
C ARG A 182 3.60 4.41 18.64
N PRO A 183 4.85 4.84 18.50
CA PRO A 183 5.82 4.15 17.66
C PRO A 183 6.14 2.80 18.32
N GLU A 184 5.76 1.71 17.70
CA GLU A 184 6.22 0.37 18.04
C GLU A 184 7.29 -0.05 17.04
N ILE A 185 8.48 -0.35 17.54
CA ILE A 185 9.53 -1.02 16.79
C ILE A 185 9.22 -2.51 16.88
N LEU A 186 8.51 -3.04 15.89
CA LEU A 186 8.44 -4.48 15.72
C LEU A 186 9.83 -4.96 15.29
N ARG A 187 10.50 -5.68 16.19
CA ARG A 187 11.83 -6.28 16.00
C ARG A 187 11.75 -7.47 15.05
#